data_029a53c02fc52b9e3af65810b274828a
#
_entry.id   029a53c02fc52b9e3af65810b274828a
#
_cell.length_a   1.000
_cell.length_b   1.000
_cell.length_c   1.000
_cell.angle_alpha   90.00
_cell.angle_beta   90.00
_cell.angle_gamma   90.00
#
_symmetry.space_group_name_H-M   'P 1'
#
loop_
_entity.id
_entity.type
_entity.pdbx_description
1 polymer ?
#
loop_
_entity_poly.entity_id
_entity_poly.type
_entity_poly.pdbx_seq_one_letter_code
_entity_poly.pdbx_strand_id
1 'polypeptide(L)'
;MTTETKKVLIIKSSPTADHSVSNSMADYLAAQLNDKSQQYDFKIRDLAKTPAPIYDSEILQAFYTPAEQLTDKQLEIVSPSLEYIEELNTADIIVIASPMHNFGITTLLKSYIDQICRIGMTFKYHAHGPEGLIKGKQAVIISSAGGNFRTETEKHKDFQTPYLNHVLNFIGIEDVNTVYVHGMGLGEEAAAMSTKQAQQNLVSLALNTL
;
A
#
# COMPACT_ATOMS: atom_id res chain seq x y z
N MET A 1 20.68 -24.12 -7.39
CA MET A 1 20.25 -23.35 -6.22
C MET A 1 18.77 -23.09 -6.40
N THR A 2 17.91 -23.61 -5.56
CA THR A 2 16.48 -23.28 -5.60
C THR A 2 16.34 -21.82 -5.20
N THR A 3 15.93 -20.94 -6.12
CA THR A 3 15.57 -19.57 -5.81
C THR A 3 14.36 -19.61 -4.89
N GLU A 4 14.46 -18.98 -3.72
CA GLU A 4 13.35 -18.89 -2.77
C GLU A 4 12.22 -18.05 -3.41
N THR A 5 10.98 -18.53 -3.30
CA THR A 5 9.80 -17.81 -3.84
C THR A 5 9.57 -16.53 -3.07
N LYS A 6 9.63 -15.36 -3.71
CA LYS A 6 9.30 -14.07 -3.09
C LYS A 6 7.78 -13.87 -3.01
N LYS A 7 7.29 -13.41 -1.88
CA LYS A 7 5.86 -13.15 -1.64
C LYS A 7 5.54 -11.67 -1.88
N VAL A 8 4.55 -11.42 -2.71
CA VAL A 8 4.13 -10.08 -3.11
C VAL A 8 2.70 -9.81 -2.65
N LEU A 9 2.52 -8.84 -1.77
CA LEU A 9 1.21 -8.36 -1.37
C LEU A 9 0.82 -7.14 -2.23
N ILE A 10 -0.27 -7.25 -2.99
CA ILE A 10 -0.81 -6.15 -3.79
C ILE A 10 -2.08 -5.62 -3.13
N ILE A 11 -2.02 -4.38 -2.64
CA ILE A 11 -3.14 -3.67 -2.02
C ILE A 11 -3.76 -2.74 -3.06
N LYS A 12 -4.98 -3.06 -3.52
CA LYS A 12 -5.76 -2.26 -4.46
C LYS A 12 -6.76 -1.41 -3.70
N SER A 13 -6.67 -0.08 -3.83
CA SER A 13 -7.47 0.84 -3.01
C SER A 13 -8.43 1.73 -3.81
N SER A 14 -8.59 1.46 -5.11
CA SER A 14 -9.47 2.23 -5.96
C SER A 14 -10.93 1.77 -5.85
N PRO A 15 -11.89 2.67 -5.58
CA PRO A 15 -13.31 2.32 -5.59
C PRO A 15 -13.87 2.01 -6.99
N THR A 16 -13.15 2.37 -8.06
CA THR A 16 -13.57 2.10 -9.46
C THR A 16 -13.12 0.72 -9.96
N ALA A 17 -12.50 -0.09 -9.09
CA ALA A 17 -12.08 -1.47 -9.37
C ALA A 17 -11.36 -1.63 -10.73
N ASP A 18 -12.02 -2.24 -11.73
CA ASP A 18 -11.43 -2.60 -13.01
C ASP A 18 -11.14 -1.40 -13.94
N HIS A 19 -11.72 -0.22 -13.67
CA HIS A 19 -11.47 1.02 -14.41
C HIS A 19 -10.37 1.88 -13.79
N SER A 20 -9.65 1.36 -12.82
CA SER A 20 -8.62 2.09 -12.10
C SER A 20 -7.26 2.03 -12.77
N VAL A 21 -6.68 3.20 -13.03
CA VAL A 21 -5.32 3.33 -13.56
C VAL A 21 -4.28 2.75 -12.60
N SER A 22 -4.36 3.08 -11.31
CA SER A 22 -3.40 2.54 -10.33
C SER A 22 -3.49 1.02 -10.18
N ASN A 23 -4.71 0.44 -10.20
CA ASN A 23 -4.89 -1.00 -10.16
C ASN A 23 -4.30 -1.68 -11.42
N SER A 24 -4.58 -1.11 -12.62
CA SER A 24 -4.00 -1.62 -13.89
C SER A 24 -2.48 -1.60 -13.89
N MET A 25 -1.86 -0.58 -13.29
CA MET A 25 -0.40 -0.50 -13.17
C MET A 25 0.16 -1.51 -12.17
N ALA A 26 -0.57 -1.83 -11.11
CA ALA A 26 -0.18 -2.90 -10.19
C ALA A 26 -0.26 -4.29 -10.85
N ASP A 27 -1.31 -4.53 -11.65
CA ASP A 27 -1.42 -5.76 -12.45
C ASP A 27 -0.31 -5.86 -13.51
N TYR A 28 0.04 -4.71 -14.13
CA TYR A 28 1.17 -4.64 -15.05
C TYR A 28 2.50 -5.00 -14.37
N LEU A 29 2.77 -4.47 -13.17
CA LEU A 29 3.96 -4.83 -12.40
C LEU A 29 3.99 -6.34 -12.07
N ALA A 30 2.85 -6.91 -11.63
CA ALA A 30 2.76 -8.34 -11.35
C ALA A 30 3.09 -9.20 -12.58
N ALA A 31 2.58 -8.81 -13.77
CA ALA A 31 2.91 -9.48 -15.02
C ALA A 31 4.42 -9.40 -15.33
N GLN A 32 5.05 -8.22 -15.14
CA GLN A 32 6.49 -8.06 -15.38
C GLN A 32 7.34 -8.90 -14.41
N LEU A 33 6.90 -9.09 -13.18
CA LEU A 33 7.58 -9.96 -12.21
C LEU A 33 7.43 -11.44 -12.61
N ASN A 34 6.26 -11.88 -13.05
CA ASN A 34 6.00 -13.26 -13.48
C ASN A 34 6.84 -13.71 -14.70
N ASP A 35 7.25 -12.77 -15.56
CA ASP A 35 8.06 -13.07 -16.75
C ASP A 35 9.53 -13.35 -16.42
N LYS A 36 9.90 -13.36 -15.14
CA LYS A 36 11.27 -13.58 -14.69
C LYS A 36 11.58 -15.02 -14.31
N SER A 37 12.86 -15.33 -14.18
CA SER A 37 13.34 -16.61 -13.63
C SER A 37 13.11 -16.74 -12.12
N GLN A 38 12.96 -15.64 -11.40
CA GLN A 38 12.58 -15.60 -9.99
C GLN A 38 11.10 -15.99 -9.85
N GLN A 39 10.79 -16.87 -8.93
CA GLN A 39 9.40 -17.22 -8.61
C GLN A 39 8.79 -16.20 -7.65
N TYR A 40 7.55 -15.80 -7.95
CA TYR A 40 6.75 -14.91 -7.11
C TYR A 40 5.41 -15.55 -6.76
N ASP A 41 4.97 -15.35 -5.51
CA ASP A 41 3.64 -15.73 -5.01
C ASP A 41 2.87 -14.44 -4.71
N PHE A 42 1.71 -14.25 -5.35
CA PHE A 42 0.94 -13.01 -5.29
C PHE A 42 -0.29 -13.16 -4.42
N LYS A 43 -0.39 -12.33 -3.39
CA LYS A 43 -1.63 -12.11 -2.64
C LYS A 43 -2.22 -10.76 -3.00
N ILE A 44 -3.50 -10.73 -3.40
CA ILE A 44 -4.20 -9.50 -3.74
C ILE A 44 -5.19 -9.16 -2.63
N ARG A 45 -5.05 -7.96 -2.04
CA ARG A 45 -6.01 -7.35 -1.11
C ARG A 45 -6.74 -6.23 -1.87
N ASP A 46 -7.94 -6.54 -2.37
CA ASP A 46 -8.80 -5.57 -3.07
C ASP A 46 -9.76 -4.94 -2.08
N LEU A 47 -9.46 -3.71 -1.66
CA LEU A 47 -10.25 -2.97 -0.66
C LEU A 47 -11.60 -2.49 -1.19
N ALA A 48 -11.83 -2.50 -2.51
CA ALA A 48 -13.16 -2.22 -3.06
C ALA A 48 -14.09 -3.43 -2.96
N LYS A 49 -13.52 -4.65 -3.04
CA LYS A 49 -14.28 -5.92 -2.91
C LYS A 49 -14.48 -6.31 -1.46
N THR A 50 -13.45 -6.11 -0.64
CA THR A 50 -13.48 -6.43 0.80
C THR A 50 -12.96 -5.22 1.58
N PRO A 51 -13.82 -4.20 1.83
CA PRO A 51 -13.41 -3.00 2.55
C PRO A 51 -12.95 -3.33 3.97
N ALA A 52 -11.88 -2.67 4.39
CA ALA A 52 -11.46 -2.73 5.79
C ALA A 52 -12.51 -2.06 6.70
N PRO A 53 -12.76 -2.61 7.89
CA PRO A 53 -13.67 -2.00 8.85
C PRO A 53 -13.28 -0.55 9.15
N ILE A 54 -14.28 0.33 9.22
CA ILE A 54 -14.07 1.73 9.61
C ILE A 54 -13.71 1.76 11.09
N TYR A 55 -12.63 2.48 11.42
CA TYR A 55 -12.13 2.60 12.78
C TYR A 55 -13.12 3.37 13.67
N ASP A 56 -13.71 2.68 14.62
CA ASP A 56 -14.71 3.20 15.56
C ASP A 56 -14.32 2.97 17.02
N SER A 57 -15.21 3.27 17.94
CA SER A 57 -14.95 3.12 19.38
C SER A 57 -14.84 1.66 19.83
N GLU A 58 -15.54 0.72 19.19
CA GLU A 58 -15.46 -0.71 19.53
C GLU A 58 -14.10 -1.29 19.09
N ILE A 59 -13.65 -0.94 17.89
CA ILE A 59 -12.32 -1.31 17.39
C ILE A 59 -11.22 -0.69 18.26
N LEU A 60 -11.36 0.60 18.60
CA LEU A 60 -10.41 1.28 19.47
C LEU A 60 -10.29 0.57 20.82
N GLN A 61 -11.42 0.27 21.47
CA GLN A 61 -11.43 -0.45 22.73
C GLN A 61 -10.76 -1.83 22.61
N ALA A 62 -11.10 -2.58 21.56
CA ALA A 62 -10.54 -3.91 21.35
C ALA A 62 -9.00 -3.86 21.12
N PHE A 63 -8.49 -2.85 20.41
CA PHE A 63 -7.05 -2.69 20.16
C PHE A 63 -6.24 -2.38 21.43
N TYR A 64 -6.86 -1.74 22.43
CA TYR A 64 -6.21 -1.43 23.71
C TYR A 64 -6.51 -2.47 24.81
N THR A 65 -7.32 -3.50 24.51
CA THR A 65 -7.55 -4.61 25.45
C THR A 65 -6.41 -5.61 25.33
N PRO A 66 -5.77 -6.03 26.45
CA PRO A 66 -4.78 -7.10 26.41
C PRO A 66 -5.32 -8.36 25.77
N ALA A 67 -4.47 -9.07 24.99
CA ALA A 67 -4.91 -10.20 24.17
C ALA A 67 -5.62 -11.32 24.99
N GLU A 68 -5.14 -11.56 26.22
CA GLU A 68 -5.70 -12.55 27.16
C GLU A 68 -7.03 -12.12 27.79
N GLN A 69 -7.45 -10.88 27.59
CA GLN A 69 -8.69 -10.31 28.15
C GLN A 69 -9.75 -10.03 27.06
N LEU A 70 -9.42 -10.29 25.80
CA LEU A 70 -10.37 -10.10 24.70
C LEU A 70 -11.55 -11.06 24.84
N THR A 71 -12.75 -10.50 24.75
CA THR A 71 -13.98 -11.30 24.62
C THR A 71 -14.10 -11.88 23.21
N ASP A 72 -14.93 -12.92 23.02
CA ASP A 72 -15.18 -13.51 21.69
C ASP A 72 -15.61 -12.45 20.67
N LYS A 73 -16.50 -11.51 21.05
CA LYS A 73 -16.89 -10.38 20.19
C LYS A 73 -15.68 -9.50 19.80
N GLN A 74 -14.81 -9.21 20.74
CA GLN A 74 -13.61 -8.40 20.47
C GLN A 74 -12.59 -9.16 19.60
N LEU A 75 -12.47 -10.48 19.74
CA LEU A 75 -11.65 -11.31 18.86
C LEU A 75 -12.15 -11.25 17.40
N GLU A 76 -13.46 -11.28 17.18
CA GLU A 76 -14.05 -11.08 15.84
C GLU A 76 -13.72 -9.68 15.29
N ILE A 77 -13.85 -8.63 16.12
CA ILE A 77 -13.56 -7.24 15.75
C ILE A 77 -12.10 -7.05 15.34
N VAL A 78 -11.14 -7.64 16.04
CA VAL A 78 -9.70 -7.48 15.73
C VAL A 78 -9.21 -8.41 14.63
N SER A 79 -9.96 -9.44 14.26
CA SER A 79 -9.58 -10.46 13.29
C SER A 79 -9.13 -9.89 11.94
N PRO A 80 -9.84 -8.91 11.31
CA PRO A 80 -9.37 -8.32 10.05
C PRO A 80 -8.00 -7.64 10.18
N SER A 81 -7.78 -6.92 11.28
CA SER A 81 -6.50 -6.25 11.54
C SER A 81 -5.35 -7.27 11.69
N LEU A 82 -5.59 -8.38 12.39
CA LEU A 82 -4.60 -9.44 12.53
C LEU A 82 -4.26 -10.08 11.18
N GLU A 83 -5.27 -10.34 10.34
CA GLU A 83 -5.07 -10.85 8.98
C GLU A 83 -4.21 -9.90 8.13
N TYR A 84 -4.52 -8.58 8.14
CA TYR A 84 -3.76 -7.60 7.36
C TYR A 84 -2.31 -7.46 7.83
N ILE A 85 -2.08 -7.51 9.15
CA ILE A 85 -0.72 -7.46 9.71
C ILE A 85 0.06 -8.72 9.36
N GLU A 86 -0.57 -9.89 9.37
CA GLU A 86 0.06 -11.15 8.95
C GLU A 86 0.41 -11.13 7.45
N GLU A 87 -0.45 -10.56 6.61
CA GLU A 87 -0.15 -10.35 5.19
C GLU A 87 1.10 -9.48 4.99
N LEU A 88 1.21 -8.38 5.74
CA LEU A 88 2.39 -7.51 5.71
C LEU A 88 3.65 -8.22 6.21
N ASN A 89 3.55 -8.97 7.31
CA ASN A 89 4.68 -9.71 7.86
C ASN A 89 5.19 -10.79 6.92
N THR A 90 4.28 -11.44 6.21
CA THR A 90 4.58 -12.57 5.32
C THR A 90 5.15 -12.11 3.98
N ALA A 91 4.75 -10.93 3.49
CA ALA A 91 5.21 -10.40 2.20
C ALA A 91 6.68 -9.96 2.26
N ASP A 92 7.41 -10.16 1.16
CA ASP A 92 8.73 -9.57 0.90
C ASP A 92 8.60 -8.22 0.19
N ILE A 93 7.59 -8.12 -0.68
CA ILE A 93 7.30 -6.93 -1.49
C ILE A 93 5.84 -6.52 -1.25
N ILE A 94 5.63 -5.23 -1.00
CA ILE A 94 4.30 -4.64 -0.78
C ILE A 94 4.04 -3.62 -1.89
N VAL A 95 2.99 -3.83 -2.67
CA VAL A 95 2.56 -2.91 -3.73
C VAL A 95 1.26 -2.23 -3.31
N ILE A 96 1.26 -0.89 -3.25
CA ILE A 96 0.07 -0.10 -2.92
C ILE A 96 -0.40 0.65 -4.16
N ALA A 97 -1.49 0.19 -4.77
CA ALA A 97 -2.19 0.89 -5.85
C ALA A 97 -3.13 1.93 -5.26
N SER A 98 -2.76 3.20 -5.35
CA SER A 98 -3.45 4.31 -4.69
C SER A 98 -3.81 5.41 -5.68
N PRO A 99 -5.08 5.57 -6.07
CA PRO A 99 -5.52 6.77 -6.77
C PRO A 99 -5.64 7.93 -5.79
N MET A 100 -5.35 9.15 -6.26
CA MET A 100 -5.55 10.36 -5.47
C MET A 100 -7.04 10.73 -5.46
N HIS A 101 -7.60 10.87 -4.26
CA HIS A 101 -8.94 11.43 -4.04
C HIS A 101 -8.83 12.67 -3.17
N ASN A 102 -9.33 13.80 -3.71
CA ASN A 102 -9.31 15.08 -2.98
C ASN A 102 -7.93 15.38 -2.35
N PHE A 103 -6.87 15.26 -3.16
CA PHE A 103 -5.47 15.51 -2.80
C PHE A 103 -4.82 14.48 -1.86
N GLY A 104 -5.55 13.47 -1.38
CA GLY A 104 -5.08 12.45 -0.45
C GLY A 104 -5.37 11.03 -0.92
N ILE A 105 -5.29 10.09 0.01
CA ILE A 105 -5.63 8.68 -0.23
C ILE A 105 -7.15 8.46 -0.21
N THR A 106 -7.60 7.32 -0.73
CA THR A 106 -9.00 6.92 -0.65
C THR A 106 -9.40 6.59 0.79
N THR A 107 -10.68 6.71 1.13
CA THR A 107 -11.24 6.25 2.42
C THR A 107 -10.98 4.75 2.63
N LEU A 108 -11.03 3.94 1.56
CA LEU A 108 -10.74 2.51 1.63
C LEU A 108 -9.31 2.24 2.13
N LEU A 109 -8.34 2.97 1.58
CA LEU A 109 -6.95 2.84 2.00
C LEU A 109 -6.71 3.39 3.41
N LYS A 110 -7.41 4.49 3.76
CA LYS A 110 -7.31 5.05 5.11
C LYS A 110 -7.82 4.06 6.16
N SER A 111 -8.98 3.43 5.92
CA SER A 111 -9.51 2.39 6.83
C SER A 111 -8.54 1.21 6.98
N TYR A 112 -7.92 0.76 5.88
CA TYR A 112 -6.91 -0.30 5.92
C TYR A 112 -5.69 0.12 6.76
N ILE A 113 -5.17 1.34 6.55
CA ILE A 113 -4.03 1.88 7.31
C ILE A 113 -4.35 1.95 8.81
N ASP A 114 -5.56 2.36 9.17
CA ASP A 114 -5.99 2.42 10.57
C ASP A 114 -6.06 1.02 11.23
N GLN A 115 -6.30 -0.02 10.44
CA GLN A 115 -6.28 -1.41 10.93
C GLN A 115 -4.87 -1.96 11.13
N ILE A 116 -3.89 -1.52 10.34
CA ILE A 116 -2.52 -2.04 10.42
C ILE A 116 -1.58 -1.24 11.33
N CYS A 117 -1.88 0.03 11.62
CA CYS A 117 -1.08 0.84 12.53
C CYS A 117 -1.41 0.50 14.00
N ARG A 118 -0.89 -0.63 14.50
CA ARG A 118 -1.15 -1.13 15.86
C ARG A 118 0.10 -1.15 16.71
N ILE A 119 -0.02 -0.52 17.89
CA ILE A 119 1.04 -0.54 18.90
C ILE A 119 1.32 -1.96 19.37
N GLY A 120 2.59 -2.31 19.50
CA GLY A 120 3.06 -3.65 19.88
C GLY A 120 3.04 -4.67 18.74
N MET A 121 2.44 -4.35 17.57
CA MET A 121 2.37 -5.25 16.41
C MET A 121 3.15 -4.73 15.21
N THR A 122 2.89 -3.50 14.77
CA THR A 122 3.57 -2.88 13.63
C THR A 122 4.49 -1.73 14.02
N PHE A 123 4.32 -1.20 15.20
CA PHE A 123 5.23 -0.23 15.82
C PHE A 123 5.19 -0.33 17.34
N LYS A 124 6.19 0.24 18.01
CA LYS A 124 6.24 0.39 19.48
C LYS A 124 6.89 1.73 19.84
N TYR A 125 6.63 2.21 21.05
CA TYR A 125 7.28 3.39 21.59
C TYR A 125 8.45 3.05 22.49
N HIS A 126 9.52 3.81 22.35
CA HIS A 126 10.70 3.81 23.23
C HIS A 126 10.95 5.20 23.81
N ALA A 127 11.90 5.30 24.71
CA ALA A 127 12.33 6.58 25.29
C ALA A 127 12.82 7.60 24.22
N HIS A 128 13.26 7.11 23.05
CA HIS A 128 13.78 7.92 21.95
C HIS A 128 12.79 8.10 20.79
N GLY A 129 11.54 7.67 20.95
CA GLY A 129 10.50 7.79 19.92
C GLY A 129 9.92 6.46 19.43
N PRO A 130 9.10 6.49 18.37
CA PRO A 130 8.52 5.30 17.80
C PRO A 130 9.56 4.47 17.03
N GLU A 131 9.40 3.15 17.06
CA GLU A 131 10.14 2.18 16.26
C GLU A 131 9.14 1.31 15.48
N GLY A 132 9.30 1.27 14.14
CA GLY A 132 8.53 0.36 13.30
C GLY A 132 9.04 -1.08 13.41
N LEU A 133 8.13 -2.04 13.37
CA LEU A 133 8.42 -3.46 13.58
C LEU A 133 8.39 -4.29 12.30
N ILE A 134 7.82 -3.77 11.20
CA ILE A 134 7.78 -4.45 9.90
C ILE A 134 9.10 -4.19 9.17
N LYS A 135 10.06 -5.07 9.32
CA LYS A 135 11.43 -4.89 8.80
C LYS A 135 11.74 -5.79 7.59
N GLY A 136 12.72 -5.35 6.78
CA GLY A 136 13.25 -6.15 5.67
C GLY A 136 12.30 -6.27 4.49
N LYS A 137 11.34 -5.36 4.34
CA LYS A 137 10.37 -5.33 3.25
C LYS A 137 10.70 -4.23 2.26
N GLN A 138 10.35 -4.46 1.00
CA GLN A 138 10.35 -3.44 -0.05
C GLN A 138 8.92 -2.99 -0.33
N ALA A 139 8.71 -1.71 -0.59
CA ALA A 139 7.40 -1.20 -0.97
C ALA A 139 7.43 -0.44 -2.30
N VAL A 140 6.36 -0.58 -3.07
CA VAL A 140 6.10 0.19 -4.28
C VAL A 140 4.76 0.88 -4.15
N ILE A 141 4.78 2.21 -4.10
CA ILE A 141 3.58 3.04 -4.17
C ILE A 141 3.32 3.36 -5.65
N ILE A 142 2.16 2.98 -6.17
CA ILE A 142 1.69 3.38 -7.50
C ILE A 142 0.62 4.46 -7.29
N SER A 143 1.06 5.71 -7.43
CA SER A 143 0.22 6.90 -7.23
C SER A 143 -0.36 7.37 -8.55
N SER A 144 -1.69 7.33 -8.72
CA SER A 144 -2.36 7.89 -9.90
C SER A 144 -3.18 9.12 -9.53
N ALA A 145 -3.20 10.13 -10.44
CA ALA A 145 -3.92 11.38 -10.21
C ALA A 145 -4.39 12.03 -11.52
N GLY A 146 -5.54 12.71 -11.47
CA GLY A 146 -6.06 13.48 -12.60
C GLY A 146 -5.17 14.68 -12.96
N GLY A 147 -4.71 15.42 -11.96
CA GLY A 147 -3.74 16.53 -12.12
C GLY A 147 -2.29 16.03 -12.16
N ASN A 148 -1.34 16.91 -12.49
CA ASN A 148 0.08 16.63 -12.43
C ASN A 148 0.72 17.27 -11.19
N PHE A 149 0.76 16.54 -10.09
CA PHE A 149 1.33 16.97 -8.81
C PHE A 149 2.85 16.75 -8.73
N ARG A 150 3.55 16.63 -9.86
CA ARG A 150 5.02 16.50 -9.92
C ARG A 150 5.72 17.80 -10.30
N THR A 151 4.97 18.82 -10.73
CA THR A 151 5.53 20.13 -11.06
C THR A 151 5.85 20.93 -9.80
N GLU A 152 6.80 21.86 -9.91
CA GLU A 152 7.21 22.71 -8.77
C GLU A 152 6.05 23.53 -8.18
N THR A 153 5.08 23.92 -9.03
CA THR A 153 3.91 24.71 -8.64
C THR A 153 2.82 23.86 -7.96
N GLU A 154 2.74 22.56 -8.24
CA GLU A 154 1.63 21.70 -7.80
C GLU A 154 2.02 20.67 -6.75
N LYS A 155 3.32 20.36 -6.60
CA LYS A 155 3.80 19.30 -5.68
C LYS A 155 3.40 19.50 -4.22
N HIS A 156 3.19 20.75 -3.78
CA HIS A 156 2.76 21.07 -2.42
C HIS A 156 1.30 20.66 -2.13
N LYS A 157 0.53 20.31 -3.16
CA LYS A 157 -0.85 19.81 -3.05
C LYS A 157 -0.92 18.27 -3.00
N ASP A 158 0.20 17.57 -3.13
CA ASP A 158 0.26 16.12 -2.96
C ASP A 158 0.33 15.78 -1.48
N PHE A 159 -0.81 15.46 -0.88
CA PHE A 159 -0.92 14.92 0.48
C PHE A 159 -1.00 13.39 0.50
N GLN A 160 -1.04 12.74 -0.67
CA GLN A 160 -1.11 11.29 -0.80
C GLN A 160 0.26 10.64 -0.61
N THR A 161 1.21 11.00 -1.45
CA THR A 161 2.53 10.34 -1.50
C THR A 161 3.35 10.58 -0.24
N PRO A 162 3.47 11.81 0.30
CA PRO A 162 4.18 12.05 1.55
C PRO A 162 3.55 11.32 2.74
N TYR A 163 2.21 11.25 2.79
CA TYR A 163 1.50 10.51 3.83
C TYR A 163 1.80 9.01 3.78
N LEU A 164 1.71 8.38 2.60
CA LEU A 164 2.00 6.95 2.44
C LEU A 164 3.44 6.62 2.79
N ASN A 165 4.41 7.43 2.33
CA ASN A 165 5.81 7.27 2.70
C ASN A 165 6.01 7.37 4.21
N HIS A 166 5.38 8.36 4.85
CA HIS A 166 5.47 8.53 6.31
C HIS A 166 4.92 7.31 7.05
N VAL A 167 3.74 6.82 6.68
CA VAL A 167 3.10 5.66 7.33
C VAL A 167 3.94 4.39 7.16
N LEU A 168 4.44 4.12 5.95
CA LEU A 168 5.28 2.95 5.69
C LEU A 168 6.57 2.99 6.52
N ASN A 169 7.26 4.14 6.53
CA ASN A 169 8.44 4.33 7.37
C ASN A 169 8.12 4.19 8.87
N PHE A 170 6.98 4.74 9.32
CA PHE A 170 6.54 4.67 10.72
C PHE A 170 6.36 3.22 11.18
N ILE A 171 5.80 2.35 10.34
CA ILE A 171 5.66 0.92 10.68
C ILE A 171 6.93 0.11 10.40
N GLY A 172 7.99 0.70 9.80
CA GLY A 172 9.32 0.11 9.64
C GLY A 172 9.71 -0.32 8.24
N ILE A 173 8.91 0.01 7.22
CA ILE A 173 9.22 -0.24 5.81
C ILE A 173 9.94 0.98 5.26
N GLU A 174 11.27 0.91 5.12
CA GLU A 174 12.13 2.04 4.77
C GLU A 174 12.50 2.07 3.27
N ASP A 175 12.55 0.90 2.61
CA ASP A 175 12.81 0.80 1.16
C ASP A 175 11.49 1.00 0.40
N VAL A 176 11.19 2.27 0.10
CA VAL A 176 9.94 2.67 -0.56
C VAL A 176 10.22 3.35 -1.88
N ASN A 177 9.75 2.75 -2.96
CA ASN A 177 9.78 3.30 -4.31
C ASN A 177 8.40 3.85 -4.69
N THR A 178 8.36 5.00 -5.39
CA THR A 178 7.09 5.57 -5.86
C THR A 178 7.08 5.70 -7.37
N VAL A 179 6.05 5.15 -7.99
CA VAL A 179 5.75 5.32 -9.42
C VAL A 179 4.49 6.18 -9.57
N TYR A 180 4.65 7.26 -10.31
CA TYR A 180 3.60 8.25 -10.53
C TYR A 180 2.93 8.06 -11.89
N VAL A 181 1.60 8.09 -11.90
CA VAL A 181 0.75 8.07 -13.10
C VAL A 181 -0.18 9.28 -13.01
N HIS A 182 0.44 10.46 -13.06
CA HIS A 182 -0.25 11.75 -12.88
C HIS A 182 -0.62 12.40 -14.23
N GLY A 183 -1.58 13.33 -14.22
CA GLY A 183 -2.04 14.02 -15.42
C GLY A 183 -3.10 13.24 -16.19
N MET A 184 -3.76 12.28 -15.58
CA MET A 184 -4.78 11.44 -16.23
C MET A 184 -6.02 12.22 -16.69
N GLY A 185 -6.28 13.41 -16.13
CA GLY A 185 -7.36 14.32 -16.51
C GLY A 185 -6.93 15.47 -17.43
N LEU A 186 -5.67 15.50 -17.89
CA LEU A 186 -5.12 16.60 -18.69
C LEU A 186 -5.21 16.36 -20.23
N GLY A 187 -5.99 15.36 -20.64
CA GLY A 187 -6.18 14.97 -22.03
C GLY A 187 -5.50 13.64 -22.39
N GLU A 188 -5.93 13.06 -23.50
CA GLU A 188 -5.52 11.71 -23.92
C GLU A 188 -4.00 11.56 -24.13
N GLU A 189 -3.37 12.56 -24.74
CA GLU A 189 -1.93 12.56 -25.01
C GLU A 189 -1.12 12.56 -23.69
N ALA A 190 -1.49 13.44 -22.74
CA ALA A 190 -0.85 13.51 -21.43
C ALA A 190 -1.02 12.21 -20.64
N ALA A 191 -2.22 11.63 -20.66
CA ALA A 191 -2.53 10.36 -20.01
C ALA A 191 -1.71 9.21 -20.62
N ALA A 192 -1.64 9.14 -21.96
CA ALA A 192 -0.85 8.12 -22.66
C ALA A 192 0.65 8.22 -22.35
N MET A 193 1.21 9.43 -22.36
CA MET A 193 2.61 9.68 -22.01
C MET A 193 2.91 9.28 -20.57
N SER A 194 2.07 9.68 -19.61
CA SER A 194 2.22 9.35 -18.20
C SER A 194 2.15 7.84 -17.96
N THR A 195 1.19 7.15 -18.57
CA THR A 195 1.05 5.70 -18.49
C THR A 195 2.29 4.98 -19.03
N LYS A 196 2.78 5.39 -20.21
CA LYS A 196 3.99 4.81 -20.82
C LYS A 196 5.22 5.00 -19.92
N GLN A 197 5.41 6.18 -19.36
CA GLN A 197 6.51 6.47 -18.45
C GLN A 197 6.42 5.63 -17.16
N ALA A 198 5.21 5.48 -16.59
CA ALA A 198 4.98 4.65 -15.44
C ALA A 198 5.30 3.17 -15.72
N GLN A 199 4.88 2.64 -16.87
CA GLN A 199 5.23 1.28 -17.29
C GLN A 199 6.74 1.07 -17.39
N GLN A 200 7.48 2.01 -17.99
CA GLN A 200 8.94 1.95 -18.08
C GLN A 200 9.60 1.93 -16.69
N ASN A 201 9.11 2.75 -15.76
CA ASN A 201 9.60 2.80 -14.39
C ASN A 201 9.31 1.48 -13.66
N LEU A 202 8.12 0.89 -13.83
CA LEU A 202 7.76 -0.40 -13.24
C LEU A 202 8.63 -1.55 -13.79
N VAL A 203 8.91 -1.56 -15.10
CA VAL A 203 9.85 -2.52 -15.69
C VAL A 203 11.24 -2.37 -15.09
N SER A 204 11.73 -1.14 -14.96
CA SER A 204 13.03 -0.86 -14.36
C SER A 204 13.11 -1.35 -12.90
N LEU A 205 12.09 -1.07 -12.09
CA LEU A 205 11.99 -1.57 -10.71
C LEU A 205 11.97 -3.10 -10.68
N ALA A 206 11.13 -3.72 -11.50
CA ALA A 206 11.07 -5.16 -11.61
C ALA A 206 12.42 -5.76 -12.00
N LEU A 207 13.22 -5.15 -12.87
CA LEU A 207 14.53 -5.69 -13.33
C LEU A 207 15.68 -5.51 -12.33
N ASN A 208 15.68 -4.41 -11.57
CA ASN A 208 16.86 -3.97 -10.86
C ASN A 208 16.71 -3.92 -9.34
N THR A 209 15.49 -3.97 -8.82
CA THR A 209 15.24 -3.68 -7.40
C THR A 209 14.44 -4.78 -6.72
N LEU A 210 13.44 -5.35 -7.38
CA LEU A 210 12.54 -6.35 -6.82
C LEU A 210 12.94 -7.77 -7.22
#